data_585f1c032668f5e2f7a427972d0876b1
#
_entry.id   585f1c032668f5e2f7a427972d0876b1
#
_cell.length_a   1.000
_cell.length_b   1.000
_cell.length_c   1.000
_cell.angle_alpha   90.00
_cell.angle_beta   90.00
_cell.angle_gamma   90.00
#
_symmetry.space_group_name_H-M   'P 1'
#
loop_
_entity.id
_entity.type
_entity.pdbx_description
1 polymer ?
#
loop_
_entity_poly.entity_id
_entity_poly.type
_entity_poly.pdbx_seq_one_letter_code
_entity_poly.pdbx_strand_id
1 'polypeptide(L)'
;MGAPRARPSDGELLPALRTGGERTALRFPEATLTYAQLERASARVSVAIAGHERVALIAHPVIETAVAVIGALRAGVAVVPLNPRSGAGELAHMINDAQPEALLCGRDLPVADPLSGLALIDVSAVADAPGDPAPTEIGCGPTGEEPALIVYTSGTTGPPKGAVLPARAIAANLDALAQVWSWTGEDVVVHGLPLFHVHGLVVGILGPLRHGGGAVHTGRFDPAAIGAALDDDATMVFGVPTMYRRLADAAAEDPALARALGSARLLVSGSAALPTAEHARLRALTGQT
;
A
#
# COMPACT_ATOMS: atom_id res chain seq x y z
N MET A 1 -32.81 5.74 -11.35
CA MET A 1 -32.70 4.35 -10.87
C MET A 1 -31.43 3.80 -11.46
N GLY A 2 -30.29 3.95 -10.75
CA GLY A 2 -28.97 3.52 -11.21
C GLY A 2 -28.90 1.99 -11.18
N ALA A 3 -28.29 1.39 -12.20
CA ALA A 3 -28.04 -0.04 -12.25
C ALA A 3 -27.24 -0.48 -11.01
N PRO A 4 -27.52 -1.64 -10.41
CA PRO A 4 -26.75 -2.17 -9.29
C PRO A 4 -25.31 -2.38 -9.78
N ARG A 5 -24.35 -1.71 -9.09
CA ARG A 5 -22.92 -1.93 -9.34
C ARG A 5 -22.62 -3.40 -9.08
N ALA A 6 -21.96 -4.06 -10.02
CA ALA A 6 -21.45 -5.42 -9.86
C ALA A 6 -20.60 -5.46 -8.58
N ARG A 7 -20.93 -6.35 -7.66
CA ARG A 7 -20.06 -6.67 -6.52
C ARG A 7 -18.76 -7.26 -7.08
N PRO A 8 -17.58 -6.96 -6.46
CA PRO A 8 -16.35 -7.67 -6.80
C PRO A 8 -16.63 -9.18 -6.78
N SER A 9 -16.09 -9.90 -7.75
CA SER A 9 -16.27 -11.35 -7.82
C SER A 9 -15.85 -11.97 -6.48
N ASP A 10 -16.74 -12.73 -5.86
CA ASP A 10 -16.52 -13.40 -4.58
C ASP A 10 -15.18 -14.18 -4.68
N GLY A 11 -14.15 -13.69 -3.99
CA GLY A 11 -12.86 -14.37 -3.82
C GLY A 11 -11.60 -13.62 -4.24
N GLU A 12 -11.62 -12.68 -5.17
CA GLU A 12 -10.41 -11.99 -5.62
C GLU A 12 -10.12 -10.74 -4.79
N LEU A 13 -8.86 -10.61 -4.28
CA LEU A 13 -8.48 -9.44 -3.46
C LEU A 13 -8.37 -8.16 -4.31
N LEU A 14 -7.85 -8.24 -5.53
CA LEU A 14 -7.59 -7.11 -6.42
C LEU A 14 -8.20 -7.33 -7.82
N PRO A 15 -9.53 -7.38 -7.96
CA PRO A 15 -10.19 -7.71 -9.24
C PRO A 15 -9.90 -6.70 -10.35
N ALA A 16 -9.64 -5.43 -10.00
CA ALA A 16 -9.37 -4.38 -10.97
C ALA A 16 -8.01 -4.55 -11.70
N LEU A 17 -7.09 -5.36 -11.21
CA LEU A 17 -5.84 -5.64 -11.92
C LEU A 17 -6.09 -6.18 -13.34
N ARG A 18 -7.15 -6.98 -13.54
CA ARG A 18 -7.49 -7.54 -14.85
C ARG A 18 -8.28 -6.58 -15.75
N THR A 19 -9.00 -5.64 -15.18
CA THR A 19 -9.96 -4.81 -15.91
C THR A 19 -9.55 -3.35 -16.03
N GLY A 20 -8.50 -2.94 -15.32
CA GLY A 20 -8.07 -1.55 -15.24
C GLY A 20 -7.40 -1.02 -16.51
N GLY A 21 -6.77 -1.89 -17.33
CA GLY A 21 -6.15 -1.53 -18.60
C GLY A 21 -5.08 -0.44 -18.47
N GLU A 22 -5.16 0.59 -19.29
CA GLU A 22 -4.17 1.68 -19.32
C GLU A 22 -4.45 2.80 -18.30
N ARG A 23 -5.44 2.65 -17.42
CA ARG A 23 -5.62 3.62 -16.33
C ARG A 23 -4.45 3.56 -15.36
N THR A 24 -4.05 4.72 -14.83
CA THR A 24 -3.01 4.79 -13.79
C THR A 24 -3.46 4.05 -12.54
N ALA A 25 -2.65 3.09 -12.09
CA ALA A 25 -2.85 2.32 -10.86
C ALA A 25 -2.01 2.88 -9.72
N LEU A 26 -0.73 3.08 -9.97
CA LEU A 26 0.25 3.52 -8.96
C LEU A 26 1.11 4.66 -9.50
N ARG A 27 1.36 5.65 -8.66
CA ARG A 27 2.29 6.75 -8.92
C ARG A 27 3.18 6.93 -7.69
N PHE A 28 4.49 6.84 -7.92
CA PHE A 28 5.55 7.09 -6.94
C PHE A 28 6.49 8.14 -7.51
N PRO A 29 7.37 8.77 -6.71
CA PRO A 29 8.28 9.80 -7.21
C PRO A 29 9.17 9.32 -8.37
N GLU A 30 9.56 8.03 -8.35
CA GLU A 30 10.47 7.44 -9.33
C GLU A 30 9.76 6.82 -10.55
N ALA A 31 8.48 6.45 -10.43
CA ALA A 31 7.78 5.74 -11.50
C ALA A 31 6.25 5.83 -11.40
N THR A 32 5.60 5.62 -12.55
CA THR A 32 4.15 5.47 -12.66
C THR A 32 3.85 4.16 -13.39
N LEU A 33 2.88 3.40 -12.89
CA LEU A 33 2.40 2.17 -13.54
C LEU A 33 0.91 2.26 -13.83
N THR A 34 0.53 1.88 -15.05
CA THR A 34 -0.87 1.57 -15.37
C THR A 34 -1.27 0.22 -14.76
N TYR A 35 -2.56 -0.09 -14.73
CA TYR A 35 -3.03 -1.40 -14.29
C TYR A 35 -2.44 -2.53 -15.14
N ALA A 36 -2.36 -2.35 -16.47
CA ALA A 36 -1.76 -3.35 -17.36
C ALA A 36 -0.26 -3.56 -17.09
N GLN A 37 0.49 -2.49 -16.78
CA GLN A 37 1.89 -2.60 -16.41
C GLN A 37 2.07 -3.25 -15.04
N LEU A 38 1.25 -2.87 -14.06
CA LEU A 38 1.25 -3.45 -12.72
C LEU A 38 0.89 -4.93 -12.74
N GLU A 39 -0.09 -5.30 -13.55
CA GLU A 39 -0.46 -6.70 -13.77
C GLU A 39 0.72 -7.52 -14.28
N ARG A 40 1.40 -7.06 -15.35
CA ARG A 40 2.56 -7.75 -15.92
C ARG A 40 3.72 -7.84 -14.92
N ALA A 41 4.08 -6.73 -14.27
CA ALA A 41 5.16 -6.69 -13.30
C ALA A 41 4.90 -7.63 -12.12
N SER A 42 3.71 -7.57 -11.53
CA SER A 42 3.32 -8.44 -10.40
C SER A 42 3.18 -9.91 -10.80
N ALA A 43 2.80 -10.22 -12.05
CA ALA A 43 2.77 -11.57 -12.56
C ALA A 43 4.18 -12.19 -12.61
N ARG A 44 5.19 -11.44 -13.06
CA ARG A 44 6.58 -11.91 -13.06
C ARG A 44 7.09 -12.19 -11.65
N VAL A 45 6.79 -11.30 -10.71
CA VAL A 45 7.15 -11.53 -9.29
C VAL A 45 6.46 -12.79 -8.77
N SER A 46 5.18 -13.00 -9.08
CA SER A 46 4.45 -14.21 -8.62
C SER A 46 5.07 -15.50 -9.14
N VAL A 47 5.58 -15.51 -10.38
CA VAL A 47 6.32 -16.64 -10.95
C VAL A 47 7.65 -16.86 -10.22
N ALA A 48 8.39 -15.79 -9.94
CA ALA A 48 9.70 -15.88 -9.31
C ALA A 48 9.66 -16.42 -7.87
N ILE A 49 8.53 -16.28 -7.20
CA ILE A 49 8.34 -16.75 -5.81
C ILE A 49 7.36 -17.93 -5.70
N ALA A 50 6.96 -18.51 -6.81
CA ALA A 50 6.05 -19.66 -6.80
C ALA A 50 6.63 -20.82 -5.98
N GLY A 51 5.79 -21.40 -5.12
CA GLY A 51 6.17 -22.52 -4.26
C GLY A 51 6.71 -22.12 -2.88
N HIS A 52 6.95 -20.84 -2.61
CA HIS A 52 7.21 -20.35 -1.26
C HIS A 52 5.90 -20.24 -0.47
N GLU A 53 5.97 -20.44 0.84
CA GLU A 53 4.84 -20.15 1.75
C GLU A 53 4.88 -18.70 2.23
N ARG A 54 6.09 -18.19 2.52
CA ARG A 54 6.30 -16.85 3.09
C ARG A 54 7.56 -16.21 2.55
N VAL A 55 7.45 -14.91 2.28
CA VAL A 55 8.60 -14.08 1.87
C VAL A 55 8.70 -12.84 2.74
N ALA A 56 9.92 -12.46 3.10
CA ALA A 56 10.19 -11.15 3.70
C ALA A 56 10.30 -10.09 2.61
N LEU A 57 9.95 -8.84 2.93
CA LEU A 57 10.07 -7.70 2.03
C LEU A 57 10.61 -6.50 2.81
N ILE A 58 11.72 -5.91 2.37
CA ILE A 58 12.15 -4.61 2.91
C ILE A 58 11.24 -3.54 2.31
N ALA A 59 10.27 -3.08 3.10
CA ALA A 59 9.20 -2.21 2.64
C ALA A 59 9.64 -0.73 2.56
N HIS A 60 10.57 -0.43 1.65
CA HIS A 60 10.92 0.94 1.29
C HIS A 60 9.72 1.65 0.63
N PRO A 61 9.62 2.99 0.72
CA PRO A 61 8.54 3.75 0.09
C PRO A 61 8.79 3.95 -1.42
N VAL A 62 8.91 2.85 -2.16
CA VAL A 62 9.18 2.77 -3.61
C VAL A 62 8.17 1.84 -4.30
N ILE A 63 8.01 2.01 -5.61
CA ILE A 63 6.99 1.30 -6.38
C ILE A 63 7.20 -0.22 -6.37
N GLU A 64 8.44 -0.68 -6.29
CA GLU A 64 8.81 -2.10 -6.21
C GLU A 64 8.21 -2.78 -4.96
N THR A 65 8.06 -2.03 -3.86
CA THR A 65 7.39 -2.56 -2.66
C THR A 65 5.93 -2.93 -2.95
N ALA A 66 5.20 -2.08 -3.67
CA ALA A 66 3.83 -2.38 -4.06
C ALA A 66 3.77 -3.54 -5.07
N VAL A 67 4.65 -3.55 -6.07
CA VAL A 67 4.75 -4.64 -7.06
C VAL A 67 5.06 -5.98 -6.38
N ALA A 68 6.00 -6.00 -5.43
CA ALA A 68 6.38 -7.19 -4.67
C ALA A 68 5.20 -7.75 -3.87
N VAL A 69 4.50 -6.88 -3.12
CA VAL A 69 3.33 -7.30 -2.33
C VAL A 69 2.23 -7.86 -3.22
N ILE A 70 1.89 -7.16 -4.30
CA ILE A 70 0.83 -7.61 -5.23
C ILE A 70 1.23 -8.92 -5.91
N GLY A 71 2.50 -9.08 -6.31
CA GLY A 71 3.02 -10.33 -6.88
C GLY A 71 2.94 -11.49 -5.91
N ALA A 72 3.29 -11.28 -4.65
CA ALA A 72 3.21 -12.31 -3.62
C ALA A 72 1.75 -12.68 -3.30
N LEU A 73 0.87 -11.70 -3.17
CA LEU A 73 -0.57 -11.94 -3.01
C LEU A 73 -1.14 -12.75 -4.17
N ARG A 74 -0.71 -12.48 -5.41
CA ARG A 74 -1.12 -13.26 -6.60
C ARG A 74 -0.60 -14.69 -6.57
N ALA A 75 0.59 -14.92 -6.04
CA ALA A 75 1.16 -16.26 -5.88
C ALA A 75 0.54 -17.05 -4.71
N GLY A 76 -0.31 -16.44 -3.88
CA GLY A 76 -0.79 -17.04 -2.63
C GLY A 76 0.29 -17.13 -1.55
N VAL A 77 1.33 -16.31 -1.64
CA VAL A 77 2.48 -16.29 -0.74
C VAL A 77 2.31 -15.19 0.30
N ALA A 78 2.46 -15.51 1.57
CA ALA A 78 2.35 -14.53 2.66
C ALA A 78 3.56 -13.58 2.66
N VAL A 79 3.31 -12.27 2.78
CA VAL A 79 4.36 -11.26 2.84
C VAL A 79 4.58 -10.77 4.26
N VAL A 80 5.85 -10.68 4.65
CA VAL A 80 6.31 -10.07 5.91
C VAL A 80 6.95 -8.71 5.57
N PRO A 81 6.19 -7.60 5.59
CA PRO A 81 6.76 -6.29 5.30
C PRO A 81 7.59 -5.78 6.47
N LEU A 82 8.89 -5.67 6.26
CA LEU A 82 9.87 -5.24 7.26
C LEU A 82 10.12 -3.73 7.17
N ASN A 83 10.23 -3.08 8.33
CA ASN A 83 10.64 -1.69 8.38
C ASN A 83 12.12 -1.56 8.01
N PRO A 84 12.48 -0.80 6.95
CA PRO A 84 13.87 -0.63 6.53
C PRO A 84 14.76 0.07 7.57
N ARG A 85 14.18 0.64 8.62
CA ARG A 85 14.89 1.29 9.73
C ARG A 85 14.92 0.47 11.01
N SER A 86 14.40 -0.75 11.00
CA SER A 86 14.50 -1.64 12.16
C SER A 86 15.93 -2.03 12.44
N GLY A 87 16.28 -2.09 13.73
CA GLY A 87 17.60 -2.55 14.16
C GLY A 87 17.82 -4.06 13.90
N ALA A 88 19.10 -4.48 13.84
CA ALA A 88 19.47 -5.86 13.53
C ALA A 88 18.79 -6.89 14.45
N GLY A 89 18.70 -6.60 15.75
CA GLY A 89 18.03 -7.51 16.71
C GLY A 89 16.53 -7.65 16.47
N GLU A 90 15.85 -6.58 16.09
CA GLU A 90 14.42 -6.60 15.74
C GLU A 90 14.18 -7.39 14.46
N LEU A 91 15.00 -7.16 13.43
CA LEU A 91 14.94 -7.89 12.17
C LEU A 91 15.19 -9.39 12.38
N ALA A 92 16.25 -9.75 13.16
CA ALA A 92 16.54 -11.13 13.49
C ALA A 92 15.37 -11.81 14.20
N HIS A 93 14.72 -11.11 15.15
CA HIS A 93 13.53 -11.62 15.83
C HIS A 93 12.40 -11.91 14.82
N MET A 94 12.05 -10.93 13.96
CA MET A 94 10.97 -11.07 12.98
C MET A 94 11.25 -12.20 11.98
N ILE A 95 12.50 -12.36 11.51
CA ILE A 95 12.88 -13.45 10.61
C ILE A 95 12.79 -14.81 11.30
N ASN A 96 13.26 -14.92 12.54
CA ASN A 96 13.20 -16.18 13.30
C ASN A 96 11.76 -16.58 13.66
N ASP A 97 10.87 -15.61 13.87
CA ASP A 97 9.45 -15.85 14.18
C ASP A 97 8.63 -16.18 12.94
N ALA A 98 8.76 -15.38 11.89
CA ALA A 98 8.00 -15.55 10.65
C ALA A 98 8.56 -16.66 9.74
N GLN A 99 9.86 -16.96 9.83
CA GLN A 99 10.57 -17.95 9.00
C GLN A 99 10.30 -17.80 7.49
N PRO A 100 10.55 -16.63 6.89
CA PRO A 100 10.41 -16.46 5.46
C PRO A 100 11.50 -17.25 4.70
N GLU A 101 11.18 -17.71 3.49
CA GLU A 101 12.06 -18.54 2.68
C GLU A 101 12.92 -17.72 1.71
N ALA A 102 12.49 -16.50 1.41
CA ALA A 102 13.23 -15.56 0.57
C ALA A 102 13.03 -14.11 1.04
N LEU A 103 13.91 -13.23 0.57
CA LEU A 103 13.85 -11.79 0.78
C LEU A 103 13.62 -11.07 -0.54
N LEU A 104 12.53 -10.32 -0.62
CA LEU A 104 12.26 -9.40 -1.72
C LEU A 104 12.84 -8.03 -1.40
N CYS A 105 13.51 -7.42 -2.36
CA CYS A 105 13.98 -6.03 -2.25
C CYS A 105 13.96 -5.35 -3.62
N GLY A 106 13.93 -4.01 -3.66
CA GLY A 106 14.20 -3.25 -4.87
C GLY A 106 15.71 -3.19 -5.17
N ARG A 107 16.05 -2.81 -6.40
CA ARG A 107 17.44 -2.67 -6.85
C ARG A 107 18.23 -1.71 -5.96
N ASP A 108 19.48 -2.06 -5.70
CA ASP A 108 20.45 -1.21 -5.00
C ASP A 108 20.02 -0.75 -3.58
N LEU A 109 19.02 -1.39 -3.01
CA LEU A 109 18.62 -1.10 -1.64
C LEU A 109 19.46 -1.90 -0.64
N PRO A 110 19.92 -1.27 0.46
CA PRO A 110 20.77 -1.95 1.43
C PRO A 110 20.02 -3.08 2.15
N VAL A 111 20.65 -4.24 2.21
CA VAL A 111 20.16 -5.41 2.95
C VAL A 111 20.96 -5.51 4.27
N ALA A 112 20.26 -5.50 5.39
CA ALA A 112 20.89 -5.63 6.71
C ALA A 112 21.42 -7.06 6.95
N ASP A 113 22.52 -7.20 7.70
CA ASP A 113 23.17 -8.48 7.99
C ASP A 113 22.27 -9.63 8.45
N PRO A 114 21.24 -9.43 9.31
CA PRO A 114 20.36 -10.53 9.70
C PRO A 114 19.57 -11.15 8.55
N LEU A 115 19.46 -10.47 7.40
CA LEU A 115 18.73 -10.89 6.23
C LEU A 115 19.63 -11.58 5.18
N SER A 116 20.96 -11.52 5.34
CA SER A 116 21.93 -12.03 4.36
C SER A 116 21.90 -13.56 4.17
N GLY A 117 21.27 -14.29 5.08
CA GLY A 117 21.07 -15.74 4.97
C GLY A 117 19.87 -16.17 4.10
N LEU A 118 19.01 -15.22 3.69
CA LEU A 118 17.86 -15.50 2.84
C LEU A 118 18.23 -15.40 1.37
N ALA A 119 17.57 -16.20 0.53
CA ALA A 119 17.66 -16.06 -0.93
C ALA A 119 17.12 -14.68 -1.34
N LEU A 120 17.96 -13.86 -1.99
CA LEU A 120 17.61 -12.51 -2.41
C LEU A 120 16.93 -12.52 -3.77
N ILE A 121 15.79 -11.90 -3.90
CA ILE A 121 15.06 -11.70 -5.15
C ILE A 121 14.95 -10.19 -5.42
N ASP A 122 15.66 -9.73 -6.45
CA ASP A 122 15.58 -8.33 -6.92
C ASP A 122 14.28 -8.12 -7.71
N VAL A 123 13.35 -7.43 -7.07
CA VAL A 123 12.01 -7.14 -7.62
C VAL A 123 12.10 -6.30 -8.89
N SER A 124 13.02 -5.34 -8.98
CA SER A 124 13.19 -4.50 -10.16
C SER A 124 13.65 -5.34 -11.36
N ALA A 125 14.66 -6.20 -11.14
CA ALA A 125 15.18 -7.06 -12.21
C ALA A 125 14.09 -8.05 -12.70
N VAL A 126 13.28 -8.59 -11.79
CA VAL A 126 12.19 -9.51 -12.12
C VAL A 126 11.06 -8.77 -12.84
N ALA A 127 10.65 -7.60 -12.34
CA ALA A 127 9.54 -6.83 -12.90
C ALA A 127 9.85 -6.28 -14.31
N ASP A 128 11.13 -5.94 -14.58
CA ASP A 128 11.61 -5.38 -15.84
C ASP A 128 12.05 -6.46 -16.85
N ALA A 129 11.99 -7.74 -16.50
CA ALA A 129 12.44 -8.81 -17.39
C ALA A 129 11.72 -8.75 -18.76
N PRO A 130 12.42 -9.00 -19.88
CA PRO A 130 11.84 -8.97 -21.21
C PRO A 130 10.86 -10.13 -21.44
N GLY A 131 9.91 -9.92 -22.35
CA GLY A 131 8.90 -10.92 -22.72
C GLY A 131 7.64 -10.88 -21.82
N ASP A 132 6.59 -11.55 -22.26
CA ASP A 132 5.40 -11.72 -21.41
C ASP A 132 5.69 -12.79 -20.35
N PRO A 133 5.18 -12.61 -19.11
CA PRO A 133 5.26 -13.66 -18.11
C PRO A 133 4.58 -14.92 -18.65
N ALA A 134 5.17 -16.09 -18.37
CA ALA A 134 4.54 -17.34 -18.75
C ALA A 134 3.07 -17.33 -18.28
N PRO A 135 2.10 -17.84 -19.08
CA PRO A 135 0.74 -17.96 -18.63
C PRO A 135 0.71 -18.97 -17.47
N THR A 136 0.96 -18.47 -16.30
CA THR A 136 0.62 -19.17 -15.08
C THR A 136 -0.88 -19.09 -14.96
N GLU A 137 -1.55 -20.18 -14.62
CA GLU A 137 -2.83 -20.11 -13.95
C GLU A 137 -2.57 -19.36 -12.63
N ILE A 138 -2.38 -18.04 -12.77
CA ILE A 138 -2.21 -17.17 -11.62
C ILE A 138 -3.54 -17.25 -10.91
N GLY A 139 -3.55 -18.02 -9.84
CA GLY A 139 -4.68 -18.03 -8.93
C GLY A 139 -5.06 -16.59 -8.61
N CYS A 140 -6.31 -16.34 -8.39
CA CYS A 140 -6.84 -14.99 -8.12
C CYS A 140 -6.29 -14.40 -6.79
N GLY A 141 -5.17 -14.89 -6.32
CA GLY A 141 -4.62 -14.62 -5.00
C GLY A 141 -5.37 -15.39 -3.90
N PRO A 142 -4.95 -15.26 -2.66
CA PRO A 142 -5.58 -15.95 -1.56
C PRO A 142 -7.03 -15.47 -1.41
N THR A 143 -7.96 -16.39 -1.47
CA THR A 143 -9.42 -16.12 -1.42
C THR A 143 -10.03 -16.42 -0.06
N GLY A 144 -9.27 -16.98 0.85
CA GLY A 144 -9.77 -17.57 2.07
C GLY A 144 -9.03 -17.19 3.32
N GLU A 145 -8.81 -18.17 4.17
CA GLU A 145 -8.14 -18.06 5.46
C GLU A 145 -6.61 -18.10 5.34
N GLU A 146 -6.07 -18.33 4.13
CA GLU A 146 -4.64 -18.36 3.92
C GLU A 146 -3.99 -17.02 4.31
N PRO A 147 -2.84 -17.05 4.99
CA PRO A 147 -2.09 -15.86 5.32
C PRO A 147 -1.73 -15.04 4.07
N ALA A 148 -2.07 -13.76 4.05
CA ALA A 148 -1.70 -12.83 2.98
C ALA A 148 -0.60 -11.88 3.42
N LEU A 149 -0.70 -11.34 4.65
CA LEU A 149 0.29 -10.47 5.25
C LEU A 149 0.57 -10.91 6.70
N ILE A 150 1.82 -10.79 7.12
CA ILE A 150 2.22 -10.93 8.53
C ILE A 150 2.84 -9.59 8.95
N VAL A 151 2.06 -8.77 9.64
CA VAL A 151 2.47 -7.42 10.02
C VAL A 151 2.92 -7.38 11.48
N TYR A 152 4.16 -6.99 11.71
CA TYR A 152 4.69 -6.87 13.06
C TYR A 152 4.27 -5.57 13.74
N THR A 153 3.79 -5.68 14.96
CA THR A 153 3.44 -4.55 15.80
C THR A 153 4.33 -4.51 17.02
N SER A 154 4.80 -3.31 17.38
CA SER A 154 5.48 -3.10 18.66
C SER A 154 4.47 -3.33 19.78
N GLY A 155 4.55 -4.48 20.46
CA GLY A 155 3.76 -4.74 21.65
C GLY A 155 4.11 -3.74 22.76
N THR A 156 3.17 -3.45 23.65
CA THR A 156 3.42 -2.60 24.83
C THR A 156 4.39 -3.27 25.82
N THR A 157 4.60 -4.57 25.69
CA THR A 157 5.46 -5.39 26.58
C THR A 157 6.11 -6.51 25.77
N GLY A 158 7.43 -6.43 25.53
CA GLY A 158 8.21 -7.49 24.89
C GLY A 158 8.49 -7.28 23.40
N PRO A 159 9.06 -8.29 22.72
CA PRO A 159 9.42 -8.21 21.32
C PRO A 159 8.17 -8.02 20.42
N PRO A 160 8.37 -7.49 19.18
CA PRO A 160 7.28 -7.36 18.22
C PRO A 160 6.55 -8.67 17.97
N LYS A 161 5.24 -8.59 17.75
CA LYS A 161 4.38 -9.76 17.46
C LYS A 161 3.85 -9.66 16.03
N GLY A 162 3.93 -10.76 15.29
CA GLY A 162 3.39 -10.89 13.95
C GLY A 162 1.87 -11.12 13.97
N ALA A 163 1.10 -10.15 13.47
CA ALA A 163 -0.32 -10.31 13.23
C ALA A 163 -0.54 -10.89 11.84
N VAL A 164 -1.11 -12.09 11.78
CA VAL A 164 -1.44 -12.76 10.52
C VAL A 164 -2.77 -12.22 9.98
N LEU A 165 -2.73 -11.65 8.79
CA LEU A 165 -3.90 -11.11 8.10
C LEU A 165 -4.25 -11.99 6.91
N PRO A 166 -5.35 -12.76 6.94
CA PRO A 166 -5.81 -13.50 5.78
C PRO A 166 -6.41 -12.55 4.74
N ALA A 167 -6.36 -12.96 3.45
CA ALA A 167 -6.88 -12.14 2.35
C ALA A 167 -8.35 -11.76 2.54
N ARG A 168 -9.15 -12.69 3.06
CA ARG A 168 -10.56 -12.44 3.40
C ARG A 168 -10.74 -11.26 4.36
N ALA A 169 -9.90 -11.17 5.40
CA ALA A 169 -9.99 -10.09 6.37
C ALA A 169 -9.60 -8.75 5.75
N ILE A 170 -8.57 -8.73 4.90
CA ILE A 170 -8.17 -7.54 4.14
C ILE A 170 -9.31 -7.10 3.22
N ALA A 171 -9.87 -7.99 2.42
CA ALA A 171 -10.95 -7.70 1.50
C ALA A 171 -12.19 -7.14 2.23
N ALA A 172 -12.65 -7.83 3.29
CA ALA A 172 -13.81 -7.41 4.07
C ALA A 172 -13.62 -6.03 4.72
N ASN A 173 -12.41 -5.73 5.22
CA ASN A 173 -12.10 -4.42 5.78
C ASN A 173 -12.16 -3.32 4.70
N LEU A 174 -11.52 -3.55 3.55
CA LEU A 174 -11.52 -2.58 2.45
C LEU A 174 -12.92 -2.33 1.89
N ASP A 175 -13.75 -3.38 1.77
CA ASP A 175 -15.14 -3.25 1.33
C ASP A 175 -16.00 -2.47 2.34
N ALA A 176 -15.80 -2.69 3.64
CA ALA A 176 -16.47 -1.92 4.68
C ALA A 176 -16.08 -0.44 4.65
N LEU A 177 -14.77 -0.14 4.49
CA LEU A 177 -14.29 1.24 4.34
C LEU A 177 -14.85 1.90 3.07
N ALA A 178 -14.95 1.15 1.96
CA ALA A 178 -15.53 1.67 0.73
C ALA A 178 -16.99 2.07 0.89
N GLN A 179 -17.77 1.31 1.66
CA GLN A 179 -19.15 1.69 1.97
C GLN A 179 -19.23 2.98 2.79
N VAL A 180 -18.41 3.10 3.84
CA VAL A 180 -18.40 4.27 4.73
C VAL A 180 -17.91 5.53 4.00
N TRP A 181 -16.88 5.40 3.16
CA TRP A 181 -16.26 6.52 2.46
C TRP A 181 -16.82 6.77 1.07
N SER A 182 -17.81 5.98 0.64
CA SER A 182 -18.31 6.00 -0.74
C SER A 182 -17.18 5.88 -1.77
N TRP A 183 -16.21 5.02 -1.50
CA TRP A 183 -15.02 4.83 -2.29
C TRP A 183 -15.34 4.18 -3.63
N THR A 184 -14.78 4.70 -4.71
CA THR A 184 -15.07 4.27 -6.08
C THR A 184 -13.80 4.11 -6.91
N GLY A 185 -13.94 3.58 -8.12
CA GLY A 185 -12.84 3.48 -9.07
C GLY A 185 -12.37 4.81 -9.66
N GLU A 186 -13.09 5.90 -9.39
CA GLU A 186 -12.68 7.25 -9.79
C GLU A 186 -11.80 7.95 -8.73
N ASP A 187 -11.66 7.33 -7.55
CA ASP A 187 -10.89 7.93 -6.47
C ASP A 187 -9.40 7.63 -6.61
N VAL A 188 -8.61 8.66 -6.40
CA VAL A 188 -7.15 8.59 -6.32
C VAL A 188 -6.72 9.00 -4.92
N VAL A 189 -6.08 8.08 -4.21
CA VAL A 189 -5.60 8.31 -2.85
C VAL A 189 -4.17 8.82 -2.88
N VAL A 190 -3.89 9.97 -2.25
CA VAL A 190 -2.52 10.42 -2.04
C VAL A 190 -2.11 10.25 -0.57
N HIS A 191 -0.90 9.71 -0.35
CA HIS A 191 -0.32 9.57 0.99
C HIS A 191 1.21 9.45 0.97
N GLY A 192 1.84 9.67 2.13
CA GLY A 192 3.26 9.41 2.41
C GLY A 192 3.44 8.49 3.62
N LEU A 193 2.50 7.55 3.84
CA LEU A 193 2.52 6.61 4.96
C LEU A 193 3.52 5.48 4.72
N PRO A 194 4.19 4.95 5.78
CA PRO A 194 5.10 3.81 5.62
C PRO A 194 4.39 2.56 5.10
N LEU A 195 5.04 1.86 4.15
CA LEU A 195 4.48 0.67 3.50
C LEU A 195 4.67 -0.64 4.30
N PHE A 196 5.30 -0.59 5.47
CA PHE A 196 5.35 -1.72 6.42
C PHE A 196 4.23 -1.68 7.46
N HIS A 197 3.30 -0.72 7.37
CA HIS A 197 2.11 -0.60 8.21
C HIS A 197 0.83 -0.81 7.42
N VAL A 198 -0.17 -1.42 8.06
CA VAL A 198 -1.50 -1.68 7.47
C VAL A 198 -2.11 -0.40 6.86
N HIS A 199 -2.00 0.74 7.53
CA HIS A 199 -2.58 1.99 7.02
C HIS A 199 -1.98 2.40 5.68
N GLY A 200 -0.64 2.38 5.53
CA GLY A 200 0.01 2.74 4.27
C GLY A 200 -0.15 1.66 3.20
N LEU A 201 0.11 0.39 3.55
CA LEU A 201 0.13 -0.69 2.58
C LEU A 201 -1.28 -1.17 2.23
N VAL A 202 -2.09 -1.54 3.23
CA VAL A 202 -3.41 -2.14 2.96
C VAL A 202 -4.40 -1.06 2.57
N VAL A 203 -4.55 -0.03 3.39
CA VAL A 203 -5.57 1.00 3.13
C VAL A 203 -5.12 1.96 2.02
N GLY A 204 -3.83 2.39 2.03
CA GLY A 204 -3.31 3.39 1.10
C GLY A 204 -2.95 2.84 -0.29
N ILE A 205 -2.51 1.59 -0.41
CA ILE A 205 -2.14 0.97 -1.70
C ILE A 205 -3.18 -0.04 -2.16
N LEU A 206 -3.45 -1.09 -1.36
CA LEU A 206 -4.37 -2.14 -1.80
C LEU A 206 -5.83 -1.66 -1.86
N GLY A 207 -6.21 -0.70 -1.02
CA GLY A 207 -7.57 -0.15 -0.97
C GLY A 207 -8.01 0.46 -2.30
N PRO A 208 -7.35 1.51 -2.83
CA PRO A 208 -7.73 2.08 -4.12
C PRO A 208 -7.69 1.03 -5.24
N LEU A 209 -6.66 0.16 -5.26
CA LEU A 209 -6.53 -0.87 -6.30
C LEU A 209 -7.66 -1.90 -6.26
N ARG A 210 -8.19 -2.26 -5.06
CA ARG A 210 -9.34 -3.15 -4.93
C ARG A 210 -10.59 -2.58 -5.61
N HIS A 211 -10.78 -1.27 -5.52
CA HIS A 211 -11.96 -0.58 -6.06
C HIS A 211 -11.76 -0.02 -7.46
N GLY A 212 -10.58 -0.22 -8.07
CA GLY A 212 -10.26 0.21 -9.43
C GLY A 212 -9.86 1.68 -9.54
N GLY A 213 -9.54 2.32 -8.43
CA GLY A 213 -8.99 3.68 -8.35
C GLY A 213 -7.48 3.71 -8.51
N GLY A 214 -6.84 4.80 -8.07
CA GLY A 214 -5.39 4.99 -8.12
C GLY A 214 -4.78 5.30 -6.76
N ALA A 215 -3.48 5.05 -6.60
CA ALA A 215 -2.71 5.48 -5.44
C ALA A 215 -1.50 6.33 -5.85
N VAL A 216 -1.32 7.45 -5.18
CA VAL A 216 -0.15 8.34 -5.28
C VAL A 216 0.60 8.27 -3.97
N HIS A 217 1.81 7.73 -4.00
CA HIS A 217 2.69 7.69 -2.83
C HIS A 217 3.79 8.75 -2.99
N THR A 218 3.92 9.64 -2.03
CA THR A 218 4.88 10.77 -2.12
C THR A 218 6.33 10.39 -1.75
N GLY A 219 6.64 9.08 -1.63
CA GLY A 219 7.92 8.57 -1.13
C GLY A 219 8.06 8.79 0.38
N ARG A 220 8.08 10.05 0.80
CA ARG A 220 8.00 10.49 2.19
C ARG A 220 6.84 11.47 2.34
N PHE A 221 6.35 11.66 3.54
CA PHE A 221 5.34 12.68 3.79
C PHE A 221 5.88 14.09 3.50
N ASP A 222 5.25 14.77 2.55
CA ASP A 222 5.57 16.11 2.11
C ASP A 222 4.28 16.89 1.79
N PRO A 223 3.95 17.96 2.53
CA PRO A 223 2.76 18.76 2.28
C PRO A 223 2.67 19.32 0.86
N ALA A 224 3.80 19.76 0.27
CA ALA A 224 3.81 20.30 -1.09
C ALA A 224 3.48 19.22 -2.13
N ALA A 225 4.03 18.01 -1.98
CA ALA A 225 3.72 16.88 -2.86
C ALA A 225 2.26 16.42 -2.72
N ILE A 226 1.68 16.49 -1.51
CA ILE A 226 0.24 16.23 -1.30
C ILE A 226 -0.61 17.28 -2.04
N GLY A 227 -0.26 18.56 -1.91
CA GLY A 227 -0.96 19.64 -2.63
C GLY A 227 -0.90 19.47 -4.15
N ALA A 228 0.29 19.21 -4.69
CA ALA A 228 0.49 18.97 -6.12
C ALA A 228 -0.32 17.78 -6.65
N ALA A 229 -0.41 16.68 -5.87
CA ALA A 229 -1.23 15.55 -6.26
C ALA A 229 -2.73 15.86 -6.27
N LEU A 230 -3.22 16.68 -5.33
CA LEU A 230 -4.60 17.15 -5.29
C LEU A 230 -4.94 18.13 -6.43
N ASP A 231 -3.97 18.96 -6.84
CA ASP A 231 -4.13 19.86 -7.99
C ASP A 231 -4.13 19.09 -9.32
N ASP A 232 -3.57 17.85 -9.35
CA ASP A 232 -3.59 16.99 -10.53
C ASP A 232 -4.90 16.15 -10.57
N ASP A 233 -4.96 15.03 -9.88
CA ASP A 233 -6.09 14.11 -9.94
C ASP A 233 -6.44 13.42 -8.61
N ALA A 234 -5.67 13.64 -7.55
CA ALA A 234 -5.95 13.02 -6.27
C ALA A 234 -7.25 13.57 -5.64
N THR A 235 -8.07 12.65 -5.12
CA THR A 235 -9.38 12.98 -4.53
C THR A 235 -9.43 12.75 -3.03
N MET A 236 -8.51 11.95 -2.49
CA MET A 236 -8.48 11.57 -1.08
C MET A 236 -7.07 11.69 -0.51
N VAL A 237 -6.97 12.15 0.74
CA VAL A 237 -5.67 12.22 1.47
C VAL A 237 -5.73 11.29 2.67
N PHE A 238 -4.76 10.37 2.76
CA PHE A 238 -4.62 9.50 3.93
C PHE A 238 -3.39 9.88 4.75
N GLY A 239 -3.57 9.98 6.06
CA GLY A 239 -2.51 10.36 6.98
C GLY A 239 -2.77 9.95 8.42
N VAL A 240 -1.84 10.33 9.28
CA VAL A 240 -1.96 10.20 10.74
C VAL A 240 -2.02 11.61 11.37
N PRO A 241 -2.45 11.76 12.65
CA PRO A 241 -2.63 13.07 13.27
C PRO A 241 -1.43 14.00 13.16
N THR A 242 -0.21 13.48 13.28
CA THR A 242 1.02 14.27 13.14
C THR A 242 1.25 14.80 11.71
N MET A 243 0.80 14.07 10.70
CA MET A 243 0.83 14.52 9.30
C MET A 243 -0.21 15.63 9.09
N TYR A 244 -1.41 15.48 9.62
CA TYR A 244 -2.46 16.50 9.53
C TYR A 244 -2.09 17.79 10.24
N ARG A 245 -1.40 17.72 11.39
CA ARG A 245 -0.81 18.93 12.01
C ARG A 245 0.14 19.64 11.05
N ARG A 246 1.07 18.91 10.43
CA ARG A 246 2.02 19.47 9.47
C ARG A 246 1.34 20.04 8.22
N LEU A 247 0.26 19.39 7.74
CA LEU A 247 -0.56 19.93 6.65
C LEU A 247 -1.23 21.25 7.06
N ALA A 248 -1.79 21.33 8.28
CA ALA A 248 -2.38 22.55 8.81
C ALA A 248 -1.35 23.67 9.00
N ASP A 249 -0.14 23.34 9.48
CA ASP A 249 0.95 24.31 9.60
C ASP A 249 1.34 24.86 8.23
N ALA A 250 1.54 24.00 7.23
CA ALA A 250 1.90 24.41 5.88
C ALA A 250 0.75 25.19 5.18
N ALA A 251 -0.48 24.75 5.32
CA ALA A 251 -1.66 25.41 4.72
C ALA A 251 -1.95 26.79 5.33
N ALA A 252 -1.54 27.04 6.56
CA ALA A 252 -1.64 28.37 7.17
C ALA A 252 -0.70 29.40 6.50
N GLU A 253 0.40 28.94 5.93
CA GLU A 253 1.40 29.77 5.25
C GLU A 253 1.23 29.76 3.72
N ASP A 254 0.58 28.70 3.17
CA ASP A 254 0.37 28.51 1.74
C ASP A 254 -1.12 28.40 1.39
N PRO A 255 -1.76 29.49 0.91
CA PRO A 255 -3.15 29.47 0.47
C PRO A 255 -3.43 28.53 -0.70
N ALA A 256 -2.44 28.16 -1.52
CA ALA A 256 -2.63 27.20 -2.60
C ALA A 256 -2.81 25.78 -2.02
N LEU A 257 -1.98 25.40 -1.07
CA LEU A 257 -2.15 24.13 -0.34
C LEU A 257 -3.49 24.08 0.42
N ALA A 258 -3.90 25.18 1.06
CA ALA A 258 -5.19 25.23 1.74
C ALA A 258 -6.36 25.00 0.78
N ARG A 259 -6.34 25.58 -0.43
CA ARG A 259 -7.33 25.33 -1.48
C ARG A 259 -7.29 23.90 -1.99
N ALA A 260 -6.10 23.35 -2.27
CA ALA A 260 -5.93 21.97 -2.71
C ALA A 260 -6.51 20.97 -1.68
N LEU A 261 -6.21 21.16 -0.39
CA LEU A 261 -6.81 20.35 0.69
C LEU A 261 -8.33 20.54 0.76
N GLY A 262 -8.83 21.75 0.51
CA GLY A 262 -10.26 22.08 0.47
C GLY A 262 -11.00 21.44 -0.71
N SER A 263 -10.32 21.14 -1.82
CA SER A 263 -10.91 20.45 -2.98
C SER A 263 -10.94 18.93 -2.83
N ALA A 264 -10.20 18.37 -1.87
CA ALA A 264 -10.21 16.93 -1.63
C ALA A 264 -11.63 16.45 -1.27
N ARG A 265 -12.06 15.33 -1.84
CA ARG A 265 -13.35 14.71 -1.51
C ARG A 265 -13.37 14.17 -0.08
N LEU A 266 -12.22 13.68 0.40
CA LEU A 266 -12.11 13.11 1.73
C LEU A 266 -10.69 13.24 2.31
N LEU A 267 -10.61 13.68 3.56
CA LEU A 267 -9.39 13.68 4.37
C LEU A 267 -9.53 12.63 5.47
N VAL A 268 -8.67 11.59 5.47
CA VAL A 268 -8.72 10.49 6.43
C VAL A 268 -7.54 10.55 7.39
N SER A 269 -7.83 10.76 8.68
CA SER A 269 -6.85 10.62 9.75
C SER A 269 -7.07 9.30 10.49
N GLY A 270 -6.06 8.42 10.49
CA GLY A 270 -6.14 7.08 11.09
C GLY A 270 -4.99 6.76 12.05
N SER A 271 -4.99 5.54 12.55
CA SER A 271 -4.00 4.95 13.48
C SER A 271 -3.96 5.59 14.88
N ALA A 272 -4.50 6.79 15.07
CA ALA A 272 -4.66 7.47 16.35
C ALA A 272 -5.79 8.50 16.25
N ALA A 273 -6.30 8.97 17.39
CA ALA A 273 -7.30 10.02 17.42
C ALA A 273 -6.72 11.36 16.96
N LEU A 274 -7.40 12.04 16.03
CA LEU A 274 -7.10 13.43 15.68
C LEU A 274 -7.67 14.34 16.77
N PRO A 275 -6.83 15.20 17.41
CA PRO A 275 -7.33 16.14 18.43
C PRO A 275 -8.40 17.06 17.85
N THR A 276 -9.46 17.33 18.61
CA THR A 276 -10.58 18.21 18.20
C THR A 276 -10.10 19.60 17.77
N ALA A 277 -9.09 20.15 18.44
CA ALA A 277 -8.51 21.44 18.10
C ALA A 277 -7.86 21.42 16.71
N GLU A 278 -7.16 20.33 16.36
CA GLU A 278 -6.52 20.17 15.05
C GLU A 278 -7.57 19.97 13.93
N HIS A 279 -8.63 19.21 14.22
CA HIS A 279 -9.76 19.08 13.29
C HIS A 279 -10.43 20.43 13.03
N ALA A 280 -10.70 21.23 14.09
CA ALA A 280 -11.27 22.57 13.94
C ALA A 280 -10.36 23.50 13.15
N ARG A 281 -9.05 23.41 13.37
CA ARG A 281 -8.03 24.21 12.64
C ARG A 281 -8.01 23.87 11.14
N LEU A 282 -7.97 22.57 10.80
CA LEU A 282 -8.04 22.13 9.42
C LEU A 282 -9.32 22.60 8.74
N ARG A 283 -10.46 22.47 9.41
CA ARG A 283 -11.75 22.95 8.91
C ARG A 283 -11.73 24.45 8.63
N ALA A 284 -11.16 25.24 9.52
CA ALA A 284 -11.06 26.70 9.35
C ALA A 284 -10.17 27.09 8.15
N LEU A 285 -9.10 26.33 7.88
CA LEU A 285 -8.16 26.58 6.78
C LEU A 285 -8.67 26.09 5.43
N THR A 286 -9.36 24.96 5.41
CA THR A 286 -9.68 24.23 4.17
C THR A 286 -11.17 24.21 3.83
N GLY A 287 -12.04 24.49 4.79
CA GLY A 287 -13.49 24.31 4.64
C GLY A 287 -13.98 22.86 4.74
N GLN A 288 -13.09 21.88 4.91
CA GLN A 288 -13.43 20.46 5.03
C GLN A 288 -14.16 20.18 6.36
N THR A 289 -15.14 19.26 6.36
CA THR A 289 -16.01 18.96 7.51
C THR A 289 -15.86 17.52 8.00
#